data_9c41c1e6c059d9df68595e0940e1d102
#
_entry.id   9c41c1e6c059d9df68595e0940e1d102
#
_cell.length_a   1.000
_cell.length_b   1.000
_cell.length_c   1.000
_cell.angle_alpha   90.00
_cell.angle_beta   90.00
_cell.angle_gamma   90.00
#
_symmetry.space_group_name_H-M   'P 1'
#
loop_
_entity.id
_entity.type
_entity.pdbx_description
1 polymer ?
#
loop_
_entity_poly.entity_id
_entity_poly.type
_entity_poly.pdbx_seq_one_letter_code
_entity_poly.pdbx_strand_id
1 'polypeptide(L)'
;MKIIVLIVSLLLSLSFGEDKLPNDIRWVTGSDEYKSLCEQTYHLAWQEVKESVDNINGNLAIVMDLDETVMDNSQYQVEITGKGESFSMDSWTAWVNRGEAGLVPGVGAFIDSVRSLGNVRIVFISNRMADRTDVTRKNLQDLSAAGKSDIYLLRKDRGDKKNIRRKEIFTGNGRMEGYGSYTVIAWFGDAMGDFPSEIMDSKFGESWFMLPNPMYGKW
;
A
#
# COMPACT_ATOMS: atom_id res chain seq x y z
N MET A 1 -22.54 33.95 -45.09
CA MET A 1 -21.40 34.30 -44.22
C MET A 1 -21.68 33.64 -42.85
N LYS A 2 -21.07 32.48 -42.60
CA LYS A 2 -21.25 31.73 -41.33
C LYS A 2 -20.13 32.13 -40.39
N ILE A 3 -20.49 32.74 -39.27
CA ILE A 3 -19.55 33.10 -38.20
C ILE A 3 -19.32 31.81 -37.37
N ILE A 4 -18.08 31.29 -37.41
CA ILE A 4 -17.62 30.21 -36.54
C ILE A 4 -17.17 30.86 -35.24
N VAL A 5 -17.94 30.67 -34.18
CA VAL A 5 -17.56 31.04 -32.81
C VAL A 5 -16.63 29.93 -32.28
N LEU A 6 -15.35 30.25 -32.18
CA LEU A 6 -14.34 29.39 -31.59
C LEU A 6 -14.44 29.54 -30.05
N ILE A 7 -15.06 28.57 -29.37
CA ILE A 7 -15.05 28.50 -27.89
C ILE A 7 -13.70 27.90 -27.49
N VAL A 8 -12.78 28.77 -27.07
CA VAL A 8 -11.53 28.36 -26.41
C VAL A 8 -11.89 28.07 -24.94
N SER A 9 -12.09 26.81 -24.60
CA SER A 9 -12.18 26.37 -23.21
C SER A 9 -10.80 26.49 -22.59
N LEU A 10 -10.60 27.53 -21.78
CA LEU A 10 -9.42 27.71 -20.94
C LEU A 10 -9.51 26.74 -19.80
N LEU A 11 -8.89 25.57 -19.94
CA LEU A 11 -8.60 24.68 -18.83
C LEU A 11 -7.56 25.37 -17.95
N LEU A 12 -8.02 26.08 -16.91
CA LEU A 12 -7.16 26.47 -15.79
C LEU A 12 -6.81 25.18 -15.04
N SER A 13 -5.73 24.52 -15.44
CA SER A 13 -5.01 23.64 -14.55
C SER A 13 -4.45 24.52 -13.44
N LEU A 14 -5.03 24.43 -12.25
CA LEU A 14 -4.41 24.91 -11.01
C LEU A 14 -3.17 24.06 -10.75
N SER A 15 -2.08 24.33 -11.47
CA SER A 15 -0.77 23.89 -11.04
C SER A 15 -0.43 24.75 -9.80
N PHE A 16 -0.74 24.25 -8.62
CA PHE A 16 -0.03 24.70 -7.44
C PHE A 16 1.43 24.42 -7.74
N GLY A 17 2.26 25.48 -7.82
CA GLY A 17 3.65 25.33 -8.21
C GLY A 17 4.30 24.32 -7.25
N GLU A 18 4.94 23.28 -7.78
CA GLU A 18 5.65 22.23 -7.03
C GLU A 18 6.57 22.79 -5.95
N ASP A 19 7.10 24.00 -6.14
CA ASP A 19 7.97 24.72 -5.20
C ASP A 19 7.30 25.15 -3.87
N LYS A 20 5.99 24.98 -3.72
CA LYS A 20 5.25 25.37 -2.50
C LYS A 20 4.93 24.19 -1.58
N LEU A 21 5.14 22.96 -2.04
CA LEU A 21 4.92 21.80 -1.20
C LEU A 21 6.11 21.60 -0.22
N PRO A 22 5.85 21.09 1.00
CA PRO A 22 6.90 20.63 1.91
C PRO A 22 7.86 19.64 1.26
N ASN A 23 9.11 19.61 1.72
CA ASN A 23 10.15 18.78 1.10
C ASN A 23 9.85 17.30 1.09
N ASP A 24 9.20 16.79 2.13
CA ASP A 24 8.76 15.40 2.27
C ASP A 24 7.74 15.01 1.19
N ILE A 25 6.72 15.84 0.98
CA ILE A 25 5.70 15.62 -0.07
C ILE A 25 6.33 15.76 -1.46
N ARG A 26 7.15 16.80 -1.70
CA ARG A 26 7.87 16.98 -2.96
C ARG A 26 8.77 15.79 -3.29
N TRP A 27 9.45 15.26 -2.27
CA TRP A 27 10.33 14.11 -2.46
C TRP A 27 9.56 12.87 -2.91
N VAL A 28 8.41 12.59 -2.31
CA VAL A 28 7.56 11.45 -2.70
C VAL A 28 6.93 11.66 -4.08
N THR A 29 6.43 12.87 -4.35
CA THR A 29 5.65 13.12 -5.58
C THR A 29 6.50 13.41 -6.82
N GLY A 30 7.78 13.78 -6.66
CA GLY A 30 8.58 14.29 -7.78
C GLY A 30 10.02 13.80 -7.85
N SER A 31 10.54 13.01 -6.89
CA SER A 31 11.95 12.61 -6.95
C SER A 31 12.16 11.23 -7.59
N ASP A 32 13.21 11.12 -8.39
CA ASP A 32 13.68 9.85 -8.93
C ASP A 32 14.25 8.96 -7.83
N GLU A 33 14.74 9.53 -6.73
CA GLU A 33 15.27 8.80 -5.57
C GLU A 33 14.18 8.01 -4.88
N TYR A 34 13.01 8.62 -4.62
CA TYR A 34 11.86 7.91 -4.02
C TYR A 34 11.45 6.72 -4.89
N LYS A 35 11.24 6.99 -6.18
CA LYS A 35 10.88 5.95 -7.15
C LYS A 35 11.91 4.82 -7.16
N SER A 36 13.20 5.16 -7.25
CA SER A 36 14.28 4.18 -7.31
C SER A 36 14.38 3.34 -6.04
N LEU A 37 14.17 3.94 -4.86
CA LEU A 37 14.19 3.21 -3.59
C LEU A 37 13.01 2.23 -3.48
N CYS A 38 11.82 2.63 -3.89
CA CYS A 38 10.67 1.74 -3.91
C CYS A 38 10.88 0.57 -4.88
N GLU A 39 11.31 0.85 -6.12
CA GLU A 39 11.60 -0.17 -7.12
C GLU A 39 12.71 -1.12 -6.67
N GLN A 40 13.77 -0.60 -6.04
CA GLN A 40 14.86 -1.40 -5.47
C GLN A 40 14.35 -2.33 -4.36
N THR A 41 13.49 -1.82 -3.47
CA THR A 41 12.90 -2.61 -2.38
C THR A 41 12.11 -3.79 -2.94
N TYR A 42 11.22 -3.56 -3.91
CA TYR A 42 10.44 -4.64 -4.53
C TYR A 42 11.28 -5.60 -5.36
N HIS A 43 12.34 -5.10 -6.03
CA HIS A 43 13.27 -5.96 -6.76
C HIS A 43 14.03 -6.92 -5.83
N LEU A 44 14.56 -6.43 -4.72
CA LEU A 44 15.23 -7.25 -3.71
C LEU A 44 14.25 -8.26 -3.07
N ALA A 45 13.06 -7.78 -2.70
CA ALA A 45 12.02 -8.64 -2.15
C ALA A 45 11.64 -9.79 -3.09
N TRP A 46 11.60 -9.55 -4.40
CA TRP A 46 11.33 -10.60 -5.39
C TRP A 46 12.37 -11.73 -5.37
N GLN A 47 13.66 -11.39 -5.20
CA GLN A 47 14.72 -12.40 -5.13
C GLN A 47 14.50 -13.31 -3.91
N GLU A 48 14.24 -12.73 -2.74
CA GLU A 48 14.03 -13.45 -1.49
C GLU A 48 12.75 -14.28 -1.49
N VAL A 49 11.63 -13.71 -2.02
CA VAL A 49 10.36 -14.44 -2.14
C VAL A 49 10.51 -15.65 -3.03
N LYS A 50 11.18 -15.52 -4.18
CA LYS A 50 11.40 -16.64 -5.10
C LYS A 50 12.23 -17.75 -4.46
N GLU A 51 13.32 -17.39 -3.76
CA GLU A 51 14.14 -18.36 -3.03
C GLU A 51 13.37 -19.05 -1.91
N SER A 52 12.56 -18.28 -1.16
CA SER A 52 11.72 -18.84 -0.09
C SER A 52 10.69 -19.84 -0.59
N VAL A 53 10.09 -19.61 -1.75
CA VAL A 53 9.10 -20.53 -2.36
C VAL A 53 9.74 -21.86 -2.76
N ASP A 54 10.98 -21.85 -3.20
CA ASP A 54 11.70 -23.06 -3.59
C ASP A 54 12.12 -23.89 -2.36
N ASN A 55 12.28 -23.26 -1.19
CA ASN A 55 12.83 -23.89 0.01
C ASN A 55 11.82 -24.17 1.12
N ILE A 56 10.64 -23.55 1.10
CA ILE A 56 9.64 -23.66 2.17
C ILE A 56 8.37 -24.34 1.64
N ASN A 57 7.95 -25.41 2.33
CA ASN A 57 6.72 -26.13 2.00
C ASN A 57 5.52 -25.60 2.82
N GLY A 58 4.33 -25.71 2.27
CA GLY A 58 3.07 -25.40 2.94
C GLY A 58 2.27 -24.30 2.26
N ASN A 59 1.31 -23.74 2.99
CA ASN A 59 0.54 -22.59 2.53
C ASN A 59 1.37 -21.32 2.73
N LEU A 60 1.91 -20.78 1.67
CA LEU A 60 2.77 -19.60 1.71
C LEU A 60 1.97 -18.31 1.52
N ALA A 61 2.36 -17.26 2.23
CA ALA A 61 1.82 -15.93 2.04
C ALA A 61 2.90 -14.85 2.11
N ILE A 62 2.66 -13.75 1.42
CA ILE A 62 3.27 -12.46 1.71
C ILE A 62 2.24 -11.56 2.39
N VAL A 63 2.68 -10.71 3.29
CA VAL A 63 1.83 -9.75 4.01
C VAL A 63 2.27 -8.34 3.65
N MET A 64 1.32 -7.52 3.21
CA MET A 64 1.59 -6.14 2.79
C MET A 64 0.67 -5.18 3.53
N ASP A 65 1.20 -4.08 4.05
CA ASP A 65 0.37 -2.91 4.34
C ASP A 65 -0.18 -2.32 3.03
N LEU A 66 -1.15 -1.43 3.12
CA LEU A 66 -1.73 -0.78 1.95
C LEU A 66 -1.19 0.63 1.74
N ASP A 67 -1.37 1.51 2.72
CA ASP A 67 -1.09 2.93 2.57
C ASP A 67 0.41 3.18 2.59
N GLU A 68 0.94 3.85 1.56
CA GLU A 68 2.37 4.11 1.30
C GLU A 68 3.25 2.86 1.20
N THR A 69 2.60 1.71 1.10
CA THR A 69 3.27 0.44 0.80
C THR A 69 2.81 -0.09 -0.56
N VAL A 70 1.52 -0.35 -0.76
CA VAL A 70 0.95 -0.77 -2.04
C VAL A 70 0.30 0.40 -2.75
N MET A 71 -0.44 1.21 -2.00
CA MET A 71 -1.23 2.35 -2.49
C MET A 71 -0.52 3.66 -2.16
N ASP A 72 -0.28 4.48 -3.17
CA ASP A 72 0.27 5.82 -3.05
C ASP A 72 -0.85 6.82 -2.78
N ASN A 73 -0.87 7.39 -1.59
CA ASN A 73 -1.80 8.44 -1.18
C ASN A 73 -1.15 9.83 -1.15
N SER A 74 -0.01 10.02 -1.78
CA SER A 74 0.70 11.31 -1.80
C SER A 74 -0.18 12.46 -2.29
N GLN A 75 -1.09 12.20 -3.24
CA GLN A 75 -2.07 13.17 -3.71
C GLN A 75 -2.99 13.69 -2.59
N TYR A 76 -3.37 12.85 -1.62
CA TYR A 76 -4.09 13.30 -0.43
C TYR A 76 -3.28 14.32 0.37
N GLN A 77 -1.97 14.09 0.56
CA GLN A 77 -1.09 15.01 1.27
C GLN A 77 -0.96 16.35 0.51
N VAL A 78 -0.86 16.30 -0.83
CA VAL A 78 -0.88 17.50 -1.69
C VAL A 78 -2.16 18.30 -1.48
N GLU A 79 -3.32 17.64 -1.48
CA GLU A 79 -4.62 18.32 -1.36
C GLU A 79 -4.83 18.99 -0.01
N ILE A 80 -4.54 18.30 1.11
CA ILE A 80 -4.71 18.89 2.44
C ILE A 80 -3.69 20.02 2.69
N THR A 81 -2.45 19.86 2.21
CA THR A 81 -1.43 20.92 2.29
C THR A 81 -1.84 22.15 1.48
N GLY A 82 -2.33 21.96 0.26
CA GLY A 82 -2.80 23.06 -0.60
C GLY A 82 -3.97 23.84 -0.01
N LYS A 83 -4.77 23.21 0.85
CA LYS A 83 -5.86 23.84 1.62
C LYS A 83 -5.40 24.45 2.95
N GLY A 84 -4.16 24.26 3.36
CA GLY A 84 -3.66 24.62 4.69
C GLY A 84 -4.29 23.78 5.81
N GLU A 85 -4.76 22.58 5.47
CA GLU A 85 -5.37 21.62 6.40
C GLU A 85 -4.36 20.61 6.91
N SER A 86 -4.70 19.93 7.99
CA SER A 86 -3.97 18.77 8.52
C SER A 86 -4.83 17.53 8.41
N PHE A 87 -4.21 16.36 8.58
CA PHE A 87 -4.92 15.09 8.62
C PHE A 87 -6.11 15.12 9.60
N SER A 88 -7.25 14.65 9.12
CA SER A 88 -8.41 14.31 9.96
C SER A 88 -9.02 12.99 9.50
N MET A 89 -9.73 12.30 10.42
CA MET A 89 -10.41 11.06 10.04
C MET A 89 -11.48 11.28 8.97
N ASP A 90 -12.11 12.45 8.97
CA ASP A 90 -13.17 12.78 8.00
C ASP A 90 -12.56 13.01 6.61
N SER A 91 -11.52 13.84 6.49
CA SER A 91 -10.83 14.08 5.21
C SER A 91 -10.19 12.80 4.68
N TRP A 92 -9.58 11.98 5.54
CA TRP A 92 -9.03 10.68 5.18
C TRP A 92 -10.12 9.71 4.68
N THR A 93 -11.25 9.65 5.40
CA THR A 93 -12.39 8.83 4.99
C THR A 93 -12.93 9.26 3.62
N ALA A 94 -13.04 10.57 3.38
CA ALA A 94 -13.45 11.11 2.10
C ALA A 94 -12.47 10.71 0.97
N TRP A 95 -11.16 10.82 1.22
CA TRP A 95 -10.12 10.39 0.27
C TRP A 95 -10.25 8.90 -0.06
N VAL A 96 -10.25 8.03 0.94
CA VAL A 96 -10.36 6.57 0.72
C VAL A 96 -11.61 6.20 -0.09
N ASN A 97 -12.75 6.87 0.20
CA ASN A 97 -14.01 6.63 -0.51
C ASN A 97 -13.98 7.07 -1.98
N ARG A 98 -13.06 7.93 -2.40
CA ARG A 98 -12.88 8.30 -3.81
C ARG A 98 -12.28 7.17 -4.63
N GLY A 99 -11.46 6.31 -4.00
CA GLY A 99 -10.80 5.20 -4.68
C GLY A 99 -9.79 5.68 -5.73
N GLU A 100 -9.08 6.78 -5.46
CA GLU A 100 -8.18 7.46 -6.41
C GLU A 100 -6.69 7.34 -6.06
N ALA A 101 -6.34 6.56 -5.04
CA ALA A 101 -4.95 6.29 -4.72
C ALA A 101 -4.25 5.58 -5.89
N GLY A 102 -3.00 5.95 -6.16
CA GLY A 102 -2.13 5.31 -7.14
C GLY A 102 -1.47 4.05 -6.61
N LEU A 103 -0.47 3.55 -7.34
CA LEU A 103 0.43 2.49 -6.85
C LEU A 103 1.79 3.07 -6.47
N VAL A 104 2.33 2.58 -5.36
CA VAL A 104 3.74 2.81 -5.01
C VAL A 104 4.63 2.24 -6.14
N PRO A 105 5.69 2.96 -6.56
CA PRO A 105 6.54 2.52 -7.64
C PRO A 105 7.09 1.09 -7.44
N GLY A 106 7.03 0.27 -8.49
CA GLY A 106 7.53 -1.10 -8.49
C GLY A 106 6.55 -2.17 -7.98
N VAL A 107 5.54 -1.79 -7.17
CA VAL A 107 4.64 -2.78 -6.54
C VAL A 107 3.80 -3.57 -7.53
N GLY A 108 3.33 -2.95 -8.60
CA GLY A 108 2.49 -3.64 -9.61
C GLY A 108 3.23 -4.82 -10.22
N ALA A 109 4.45 -4.61 -10.73
CA ALA A 109 5.28 -5.66 -11.31
C ALA A 109 5.65 -6.76 -10.27
N PHE A 110 5.89 -6.36 -9.01
CA PHE A 110 6.14 -7.29 -7.91
C PHE A 110 4.91 -8.19 -7.65
N ILE A 111 3.72 -7.60 -7.52
CA ILE A 111 2.46 -8.34 -7.31
C ILE A 111 2.21 -9.34 -8.47
N ASP A 112 2.41 -8.92 -9.71
CA ASP A 112 2.26 -9.79 -10.86
C ASP A 112 3.25 -10.96 -10.82
N SER A 113 4.50 -10.69 -10.43
CA SER A 113 5.54 -11.71 -10.26
C SER A 113 5.16 -12.71 -9.18
N VAL A 114 4.69 -12.27 -8.01
CA VAL A 114 4.22 -13.14 -6.92
C VAL A 114 3.04 -14.01 -7.37
N ARG A 115 2.09 -13.43 -8.10
CA ARG A 115 0.93 -14.18 -8.62
C ARG A 115 1.32 -15.24 -9.64
N SER A 116 2.37 -14.99 -10.42
CA SER A 116 2.87 -15.97 -11.39
C SER A 116 3.37 -17.28 -10.76
N LEU A 117 3.74 -17.26 -9.47
CA LEU A 117 4.14 -18.45 -8.72
C LEU A 117 2.96 -19.40 -8.45
N GLY A 118 1.73 -18.88 -8.38
CA GLY A 118 0.48 -19.65 -8.24
C GLY A 118 0.21 -20.25 -6.85
N ASN A 119 1.22 -20.37 -5.99
CA ASN A 119 1.14 -20.99 -4.65
C ASN A 119 1.39 -20.03 -3.49
N VAL A 120 1.55 -18.73 -3.74
CA VAL A 120 1.74 -17.70 -2.71
C VAL A 120 0.49 -16.83 -2.60
N ARG A 121 -0.05 -16.71 -1.40
CA ARG A 121 -1.20 -15.84 -1.10
C ARG A 121 -0.73 -14.43 -0.79
N ILE A 122 -1.43 -13.43 -1.30
CA ILE A 122 -1.26 -12.04 -0.88
C ILE A 122 -2.29 -11.71 0.19
N VAL A 123 -1.81 -11.23 1.34
CA VAL A 123 -2.63 -10.80 2.48
C VAL A 123 -2.37 -9.32 2.74
N PHE A 124 -3.38 -8.49 2.58
CA PHE A 124 -3.30 -7.06 2.90
C PHE A 124 -3.74 -6.82 4.34
N ILE A 125 -2.86 -6.20 5.15
CA ILE A 125 -3.19 -5.75 6.52
C ILE A 125 -3.12 -4.23 6.56
N SER A 126 -4.26 -3.55 6.68
CA SER A 126 -4.27 -2.08 6.71
C SER A 126 -5.06 -1.52 7.88
N ASN A 127 -4.68 -0.31 8.32
CA ASN A 127 -5.45 0.47 9.29
C ASN A 127 -6.64 1.22 8.66
N ARG A 128 -6.88 1.10 7.37
CA ARG A 128 -8.16 1.46 6.76
C ARG A 128 -9.29 0.73 7.49
N MET A 129 -10.41 1.40 7.70
CA MET A 129 -11.56 0.77 8.37
C MET A 129 -12.17 -0.32 7.48
N ALA A 130 -12.66 -1.40 8.10
CA ALA A 130 -13.17 -2.59 7.40
C ALA A 130 -14.39 -2.30 6.50
N ASP A 131 -15.17 -1.27 6.83
CA ASP A 131 -16.28 -0.78 6.00
C ASP A 131 -15.81 -0.11 4.68
N ARG A 132 -14.51 0.06 4.49
CA ARG A 132 -13.85 0.55 3.26
C ARG A 132 -13.21 -0.57 2.44
N THR A 133 -13.45 -1.85 2.78
CA THR A 133 -12.85 -2.97 2.06
C THR A 133 -13.24 -2.98 0.59
N ASP A 134 -14.51 -2.75 0.26
CA ASP A 134 -14.98 -2.84 -1.12
C ASP A 134 -14.42 -1.71 -2.01
N VAL A 135 -14.40 -0.48 -1.51
CA VAL A 135 -13.79 0.64 -2.26
C VAL A 135 -12.28 0.47 -2.40
N THR A 136 -11.60 -0.04 -1.37
CA THR A 136 -10.16 -0.33 -1.41
C THR A 136 -9.85 -1.43 -2.44
N ARG A 137 -10.63 -2.52 -2.42
CA ARG A 137 -10.51 -3.59 -3.41
C ARG A 137 -10.76 -3.07 -4.83
N LYS A 138 -11.81 -2.27 -5.01
CA LYS A 138 -12.11 -1.68 -6.31
C LYS A 138 -10.97 -0.80 -6.83
N ASN A 139 -10.42 0.07 -6.00
CA ASN A 139 -9.28 0.90 -6.38
C ASN A 139 -8.08 0.03 -6.83
N LEU A 140 -7.75 -1.03 -6.08
CA LEU A 140 -6.69 -1.98 -6.48
C LEU A 140 -7.04 -2.74 -7.77
N GLN A 141 -8.32 -3.06 -8.02
CA GLN A 141 -8.77 -3.67 -9.27
C GLN A 141 -8.59 -2.73 -10.47
N ASP A 142 -8.97 -1.47 -10.31
CA ASP A 142 -8.82 -0.44 -11.36
C ASP A 142 -7.32 -0.23 -11.71
N LEU A 143 -6.42 -0.46 -10.74
CA LEU A 143 -4.97 -0.42 -10.91
C LEU A 143 -4.36 -1.77 -11.33
N SER A 144 -5.16 -2.79 -11.61
CA SER A 144 -4.73 -4.16 -11.91
C SER A 144 -3.90 -4.83 -10.79
N ALA A 145 -3.99 -4.32 -9.56
CA ALA A 145 -3.24 -4.78 -8.40
C ALA A 145 -4.05 -5.68 -7.43
N ALA A 146 -5.32 -5.99 -7.73
CA ALA A 146 -6.13 -6.92 -6.95
C ALA A 146 -6.32 -8.27 -7.63
N GLY A 147 -6.14 -9.35 -6.89
CA GLY A 147 -6.42 -10.72 -7.29
C GLY A 147 -7.69 -11.28 -6.63
N LYS A 148 -8.33 -12.27 -7.28
CA LYS A 148 -9.53 -12.93 -6.73
C LYS A 148 -9.27 -13.65 -5.42
N SER A 149 -8.05 -14.09 -5.21
CA SER A 149 -7.61 -14.86 -4.05
C SER A 149 -6.97 -14.03 -2.95
N ASP A 150 -6.85 -12.72 -3.11
CA ASP A 150 -6.26 -11.84 -2.10
C ASP A 150 -7.12 -11.74 -0.85
N ILE A 151 -6.47 -11.70 0.30
CA ILE A 151 -7.13 -11.60 1.60
C ILE A 151 -6.96 -10.18 2.13
N TYR A 152 -8.04 -9.60 2.65
CA TYR A 152 -8.07 -8.23 3.18
C TYR A 152 -8.39 -8.25 4.67
N LEU A 153 -7.41 -7.91 5.48
CA LEU A 153 -7.54 -7.79 6.94
C LEU A 153 -7.51 -6.31 7.34
N LEU A 154 -8.58 -5.59 7.01
CA LEU A 154 -8.75 -4.19 7.38
C LEU A 154 -9.22 -4.07 8.84
N ARG A 155 -9.00 -2.91 9.42
CA ARG A 155 -9.23 -2.61 10.82
C ARG A 155 -10.73 -2.54 11.16
N LYS A 156 -11.21 -3.35 12.10
CA LYS A 156 -12.61 -3.33 12.56
C LYS A 156 -12.92 -2.14 13.48
N ASP A 157 -12.02 -1.87 14.41
CA ASP A 157 -12.17 -0.81 15.42
C ASP A 157 -10.80 -0.38 15.97
N ARG A 158 -10.77 0.56 16.93
CA ARG A 158 -9.52 1.06 17.53
C ARG A 158 -8.72 0.01 18.30
N GLY A 159 -9.36 -1.03 18.80
CA GLY A 159 -8.74 -2.15 19.50
C GLY A 159 -8.11 -3.17 18.58
N ASP A 160 -8.55 -3.23 17.33
CA ASP A 160 -8.06 -4.16 16.32
C ASP A 160 -6.67 -3.73 15.80
N LYS A 161 -5.62 -4.15 16.52
CA LYS A 161 -4.22 -3.84 16.20
C LYS A 161 -3.68 -4.80 15.13
N LYS A 162 -2.63 -4.38 14.40
CA LYS A 162 -1.99 -5.23 13.36
C LYS A 162 -1.47 -6.57 13.92
N ASN A 163 -0.97 -6.61 15.16
CA ASN A 163 -0.52 -7.86 15.78
C ASN A 163 -1.66 -8.90 15.97
N ILE A 164 -2.89 -8.47 16.25
CA ILE A 164 -4.06 -9.37 16.32
C ILE A 164 -4.30 -9.98 14.94
N ARG A 165 -4.32 -9.18 13.90
CA ARG A 165 -4.53 -9.61 12.51
C ARG A 165 -3.40 -10.50 12.01
N ARG A 166 -2.13 -10.22 12.39
CA ARG A 166 -1.00 -11.12 12.11
C ARG A 166 -1.18 -12.49 12.76
N LYS A 167 -1.64 -12.52 14.04
CA LYS A 167 -1.91 -13.77 14.73
C LYS A 167 -2.98 -14.60 14.01
N GLU A 168 -4.02 -13.98 13.47
CA GLU A 168 -5.04 -14.69 12.70
C GLU A 168 -4.44 -15.40 11.48
N ILE A 169 -3.48 -14.78 10.76
CA ILE A 169 -2.80 -15.41 9.61
C ILE A 169 -2.05 -16.67 10.04
N PHE A 170 -1.33 -16.62 11.16
CA PHE A 170 -0.55 -17.76 11.64
C PHE A 170 -1.42 -18.90 12.18
N THR A 171 -2.57 -18.57 12.75
CA THR A 171 -3.45 -19.59 13.40
C THR A 171 -4.57 -20.08 12.50
N GLY A 172 -4.90 -19.38 11.42
CA GLY A 172 -6.07 -19.67 10.58
C GLY A 172 -7.42 -19.36 11.25
N ASN A 173 -7.43 -18.65 12.38
CA ASN A 173 -8.63 -18.34 13.14
C ASN A 173 -9.19 -16.96 12.81
N GLY A 174 -10.37 -16.63 13.34
CA GLY A 174 -11.01 -15.32 13.18
C GLY A 174 -11.35 -15.03 11.72
N ARG A 175 -10.81 -13.95 11.16
CA ARG A 175 -11.04 -13.59 9.74
C ARG A 175 -10.40 -14.55 8.75
N MET A 176 -9.49 -15.39 9.22
CA MET A 176 -8.82 -16.42 8.43
C MET A 176 -9.56 -17.76 8.40
N GLU A 177 -10.67 -17.90 9.13
CA GLU A 177 -11.55 -19.08 9.02
C GLU A 177 -11.99 -19.27 7.57
N GLY A 178 -11.77 -20.46 7.04
CA GLY A 178 -12.02 -20.80 5.64
C GLY A 178 -10.83 -20.57 4.69
N TYR A 179 -9.80 -19.79 5.11
CA TYR A 179 -8.53 -19.68 4.38
C TYR A 179 -7.44 -20.60 4.95
N GLY A 180 -7.51 -20.89 6.25
CA GLY A 180 -6.50 -21.65 6.99
C GLY A 180 -5.32 -20.79 7.45
N SER A 181 -4.32 -21.45 8.01
CA SER A 181 -3.06 -20.84 8.45
C SER A 181 -2.05 -20.73 7.31
N TYR A 182 -1.19 -19.70 7.38
CA TYR A 182 -0.14 -19.48 6.40
C TYR A 182 1.23 -19.33 7.07
N THR A 183 2.26 -19.81 6.39
CA THR A 183 3.65 -19.43 6.62
C THR A 183 3.94 -18.16 5.85
N VAL A 184 4.24 -17.07 6.57
CA VAL A 184 4.54 -15.78 5.93
C VAL A 184 6.01 -15.73 5.59
N ILE A 185 6.31 -15.58 4.30
CA ILE A 185 7.67 -15.56 3.76
C ILE A 185 8.20 -14.13 3.54
N ALA A 186 7.32 -13.14 3.44
CA ALA A 186 7.75 -11.74 3.33
C ALA A 186 6.72 -10.78 3.93
N TRP A 187 7.21 -9.66 4.51
CA TRP A 187 6.44 -8.58 5.11
C TRP A 187 6.81 -7.26 4.47
N PHE A 188 5.81 -6.45 4.16
CA PHE A 188 5.98 -5.13 3.54
C PHE A 188 5.23 -4.07 4.33
N GLY A 189 5.86 -2.94 4.56
CA GLY A 189 5.26 -1.81 5.26
C GLY A 189 6.12 -0.57 5.15
N ASP A 190 5.53 0.59 5.47
CA ASP A 190 6.21 1.88 5.56
C ASP A 190 6.50 2.29 7.00
N ALA A 191 6.01 1.52 7.98
CA ALA A 191 6.16 1.81 9.41
C ALA A 191 6.57 0.57 10.21
N MET A 192 7.32 0.78 11.31
CA MET A 192 7.76 -0.31 12.20
C MET A 192 6.59 -1.18 12.71
N GLY A 193 5.39 -0.59 12.88
CA GLY A 193 4.20 -1.30 13.31
C GLY A 193 3.66 -2.34 12.32
N ASP A 194 4.16 -2.38 11.11
CA ASP A 194 3.76 -3.32 10.07
C ASP A 194 4.47 -4.66 10.19
N PHE A 195 5.60 -4.68 10.86
CA PHE A 195 6.43 -5.86 11.03
C PHE A 195 6.15 -6.58 12.36
N PRO A 196 6.40 -7.90 12.44
CA PRO A 196 6.27 -8.64 13.69
C PRO A 196 7.25 -8.15 14.75
N SER A 197 6.75 -7.48 15.80
CA SER A 197 7.58 -7.00 16.92
C SER A 197 8.05 -8.10 17.86
N GLU A 198 7.47 -9.30 17.73
CA GLU A 198 7.75 -10.45 18.54
C GLU A 198 9.03 -11.18 18.10
N ILE A 199 9.58 -10.86 16.95
CA ILE A 199 10.82 -11.42 16.43
C ILE A 199 11.97 -10.52 16.89
N MET A 200 12.86 -11.04 17.73
CA MET A 200 13.95 -10.27 18.32
C MET A 200 15.05 -9.86 17.33
N ASP A 201 15.27 -10.67 16.28
CA ASP A 201 16.26 -10.40 15.25
C ASP A 201 15.62 -9.67 14.08
N SER A 202 16.22 -8.56 13.68
CA SER A 202 15.79 -7.81 12.49
C SER A 202 15.98 -8.66 11.24
N LYS A 203 14.93 -8.71 10.43
CA LYS A 203 14.88 -9.44 9.14
C LYS A 203 14.81 -8.48 7.95
N PHE A 204 15.18 -7.22 8.15
CA PHE A 204 15.19 -6.24 7.06
C PHE A 204 16.20 -6.64 5.97
N GLY A 205 15.71 -6.68 4.72
CA GLY A 205 16.48 -7.13 3.57
C GLY A 205 16.45 -8.64 3.33
N GLU A 206 15.90 -9.45 4.26
CA GLU A 206 15.69 -10.90 4.11
C GLU A 206 14.20 -11.24 3.87
N SER A 207 13.36 -10.96 4.85
CA SER A 207 11.92 -11.21 4.80
C SER A 207 11.08 -10.00 5.22
N TRP A 208 11.71 -8.89 5.58
CA TRP A 208 11.06 -7.62 5.91
C TRP A 208 11.54 -6.53 4.96
N PHE A 209 10.60 -5.86 4.31
CA PHE A 209 10.88 -4.85 3.28
C PHE A 209 10.15 -3.56 3.61
N MET A 210 10.93 -2.54 3.99
CA MET A 210 10.40 -1.24 4.37
C MET A 210 10.39 -0.29 3.19
N LEU A 211 9.24 0.34 2.94
CA LEU A 211 9.07 1.39 1.95
C LEU A 211 9.30 2.75 2.62
N PRO A 212 9.90 3.72 1.92
CA PRO A 212 10.14 5.04 2.49
C PRO A 212 8.84 5.86 2.54
N ASN A 213 8.51 6.39 3.73
CA ASN A 213 7.42 7.35 3.90
C ASN A 213 7.86 8.51 4.80
N PRO A 214 8.32 9.65 4.23
CA PRO A 214 8.67 10.83 4.99
C PRO A 214 7.49 11.75 5.31
N MET A 215 6.31 11.53 4.69
CA MET A 215 5.19 12.48 4.75
C MET A 215 4.44 12.45 6.09
N TYR A 216 4.38 11.29 6.73
CA TYR A 216 3.73 11.12 8.02
C TYR A 216 4.17 9.82 8.70
N GLY A 217 4.02 9.74 10.03
CA GLY A 217 4.39 8.56 10.80
C GLY A 217 4.46 8.85 12.30
N LYS A 218 5.00 7.89 13.01
CA LYS A 218 5.27 7.97 14.45
C LYS A 218 6.73 7.61 14.69
N TRP A 219 7.59 8.35 14.05
CA TRP A 219 9.04 8.24 14.23
C TRP A 219 9.55 9.28 15.20
#